data_23abcc35f1480472de2af77346db83ac
#
_entry.id   23abcc35f1480472de2af77346db83ac
#
_cell.length_a   1.000
_cell.length_b   1.000
_cell.length_c   1.000
_cell.angle_alpha   90.00
_cell.angle_beta   90.00
_cell.angle_gamma   90.00
#
_symmetry.space_group_name_H-M   'P 1'
#
loop_
_entity.id
_entity.type
_entity.pdbx_description
1 polymer ?
#
loop_
_entity_poly.entity_id
_entity_poly.type
_entity_poly.pdbx_seq_one_letter_code
_entity_poly.pdbx_strand_id
1 'polypeptide(L)' 'MGFWDNESCEHCGGPIVEKRVTLHRKVRGKYLIIENVPAGVCTQCGTRYYAANVLKMIEETTRGHRKVRREVRVPVYSL' A
#
# COMPACT_ATOMS: atom_id res chain seq x y z
N MET A 1 -4.61 -18.48 -9.09
CA MET A 1 -5.74 -17.55 -8.98
C MET A 1 -5.43 -16.49 -7.93
N GLY A 2 -5.67 -15.25 -8.25
CA GLY A 2 -5.44 -14.15 -7.32
C GLY A 2 -6.64 -13.93 -6.42
N PHE A 3 -6.41 -13.34 -5.26
CA PHE A 3 -7.46 -12.94 -4.32
C PHE A 3 -8.50 -12.03 -4.97
N TRP A 4 -8.09 -11.23 -5.95
CA TRP A 4 -8.93 -10.22 -6.59
C TRP A 4 -9.61 -10.70 -7.87
N ASP A 5 -9.41 -11.97 -8.26
CA ASP A 5 -10.07 -12.53 -9.43
C ASP A 5 -11.59 -12.47 -9.23
N ASN A 6 -12.30 -12.06 -10.29
CA ASN A 6 -13.75 -11.89 -10.28
C ASN A 6 -14.27 -10.74 -9.39
N GLU A 7 -13.38 -9.93 -8.81
CA GLU A 7 -13.78 -8.75 -8.08
C GLU A 7 -13.88 -7.54 -9.00
N SER A 8 -14.81 -6.66 -8.72
CA SER A 8 -15.01 -5.41 -9.47
C SER A 8 -14.86 -4.21 -8.55
N CYS A 9 -14.40 -3.11 -9.13
CA CYS A 9 -14.28 -1.85 -8.41
C CYS A 9 -15.65 -1.32 -7.99
N GLU A 10 -15.80 -0.95 -6.72
CA GLU A 10 -17.04 -0.41 -6.19
C GLU A 10 -17.37 0.97 -6.74
N HIS A 11 -16.36 1.71 -7.20
CA HIS A 11 -16.56 3.08 -7.72
C HIS A 11 -16.91 3.12 -9.19
N CYS A 12 -16.22 2.35 -10.02
CA CYS A 12 -16.39 2.43 -11.46
C CYS A 12 -16.79 1.11 -12.13
N GLY A 13 -16.81 0.02 -11.36
CA GLY A 13 -17.14 -1.31 -11.90
C GLY A 13 -16.05 -1.94 -12.74
N GLY A 14 -14.88 -1.33 -12.84
CA GLY A 14 -13.78 -1.85 -13.64
C GLY A 14 -13.12 -3.06 -12.99
N PRO A 15 -12.32 -3.80 -13.77
CA PRO A 15 -11.64 -4.99 -13.25
C PRO A 15 -10.52 -4.63 -12.28
N ILE A 16 -10.36 -5.47 -11.26
CA ILE A 16 -9.30 -5.32 -10.26
C ILE A 16 -8.23 -6.37 -10.54
N VAL A 17 -6.97 -5.95 -10.56
CA VAL A 17 -5.83 -6.84 -10.74
C VAL A 17 -4.89 -6.71 -9.54
N GLU A 18 -4.22 -7.80 -9.18
CA GLU A 18 -3.25 -7.77 -8.09
C GLU A 18 -1.94 -7.14 -8.58
N LYS A 19 -1.45 -6.20 -7.82
CA LYS A 19 -0.16 -5.55 -8.06
C LYS A 19 0.58 -5.36 -6.76
N ARG A 20 1.90 -5.25 -6.84
CA ARG A 20 2.75 -4.85 -5.72
C ARG A 20 2.90 -3.33 -5.76
N VAL A 21 2.58 -2.67 -4.67
CA VAL A 21 2.63 -1.22 -4.60
C VAL A 21 3.53 -0.78 -3.45
N THR A 22 3.97 0.48 -3.53
CA THR A 22 4.74 1.11 -2.47
C THR A 22 3.84 2.10 -1.76
N LEU A 23 3.76 1.99 -0.44
CA LEU A 23 2.97 2.89 0.39
C LEU A 23 3.86 3.90 1.07
N HIS A 24 3.36 5.12 1.17
CA HIS A 24 3.99 6.20 1.93
C HIS A 24 3.09 6.54 3.10
N ARG A 25 3.62 6.44 4.33
CA ARG A 25 2.88 6.73 5.55
C ARG A 25 3.66 7.70 6.41
N LYS A 26 2.95 8.58 7.09
CA LYS A 26 3.53 9.46 8.10
C LYS A 26 2.89 9.12 9.44
N VAL A 27 3.70 8.66 10.38
CA VAL A 27 3.24 8.23 11.70
C VAL A 27 4.10 8.91 12.75
N ARG A 28 3.47 9.66 13.64
CA ARG A 28 4.15 10.34 14.75
C ARG A 28 5.36 11.17 14.33
N GLY A 29 5.25 11.86 13.19
CA GLY A 29 6.35 12.66 12.67
C GLY A 29 7.40 11.90 11.89
N LYS A 30 7.32 10.57 11.85
CA LYS A 30 8.20 9.73 11.02
C LYS A 30 7.55 9.42 9.69
N TYR A 31 8.34 9.50 8.64
CA TYR A 31 7.91 9.14 7.30
C TYR A 31 8.35 7.71 7.00
N LEU A 32 7.39 6.86 6.65
CA LEU A 32 7.64 5.46 6.38
C LEU A 32 7.32 5.13 4.93
N ILE A 33 8.18 4.33 4.32
CA ILE A 33 7.97 3.76 2.98
C ILE A 33 7.85 2.25 3.14
N ILE A 34 6.74 1.68 2.71
CA ILE A 34 6.49 0.25 2.79
C ILE A 34 6.42 -0.29 1.36
N GLU A 35 7.42 -1.09 1.00
CA GLU A 35 7.55 -1.64 -0.34
C GLU A 35 6.92 -3.02 -0.47
N ASN A 36 6.63 -3.42 -1.70
CA ASN A 36 6.11 -4.77 -2.03
C ASN A 36 4.80 -5.12 -1.34
N VAL A 37 3.91 -4.15 -1.20
CA VAL A 37 2.59 -4.38 -0.58
C VAL A 37 1.65 -4.95 -1.64
N PRO A 38 1.12 -6.17 -1.43
CA PRO A 38 0.14 -6.72 -2.38
C PRO A 38 -1.19 -5.96 -2.26
N ALA A 39 -1.71 -5.53 -3.40
CA ALA A 39 -2.95 -4.75 -3.46
C ALA A 39 -3.75 -5.14 -4.68
N GLY A 40 -5.07 -5.02 -4.57
CA GLY A 40 -5.94 -5.06 -5.73
C GLY A 40 -6.09 -3.65 -6.28
N VAL A 41 -5.77 -3.46 -7.54
CA VAL A 41 -5.80 -2.14 -8.18
C VAL A 41 -6.81 -2.15 -9.32
N CYS A 42 -7.74 -1.20 -9.29
CA CYS A 42 -8.67 -1.03 -10.41
C CYS A 42 -7.91 -0.50 -11.61
N THR A 43 -8.05 -1.17 -12.76
CA THR A 43 -7.35 -0.79 -13.98
C THR A 43 -7.93 0.47 -14.64
N GLN A 44 -9.13 0.88 -14.24
CA GLN A 44 -9.80 2.04 -14.83
C GLN A 44 -9.62 3.31 -14.00
N CYS A 45 -9.92 3.25 -12.70
CA CYS A 45 -9.84 4.44 -11.85
C CYS A 45 -8.64 4.50 -10.91
N GLY A 46 -7.87 3.42 -10.81
CA GLY A 46 -6.68 3.38 -9.97
C GLY A 46 -6.93 3.18 -8.49
N THR A 47 -8.18 2.96 -8.07
CA THR A 47 -8.49 2.70 -6.67
C THR A 47 -7.77 1.45 -6.18
N ARG A 48 -7.18 1.51 -4.98
CA ARG A 48 -6.45 0.41 -4.39
C ARG A 48 -7.25 -0.24 -3.27
N TYR A 49 -7.20 -1.56 -3.21
CA TYR A 49 -7.86 -2.36 -2.19
C TYR A 49 -6.84 -3.26 -1.52
N TYR A 50 -6.98 -3.47 -0.22
CA TYR A 50 -6.05 -4.29 0.56
C TYR A 50 -6.83 -5.36 1.31
N ALA A 51 -6.35 -6.60 1.26
CA ALA A 51 -6.92 -7.68 2.05
C ALA A 51 -6.67 -7.45 3.54
N ALA A 52 -7.51 -8.02 4.40
CA ALA A 52 -7.42 -7.80 5.85
C ALA A 52 -6.06 -8.20 6.43
N ASN A 53 -5.48 -9.31 5.97
CA ASN A 53 -4.16 -9.74 6.43
C ASN A 53 -3.05 -8.76 6.02
N VAL A 54 -3.19 -8.13 4.86
CA VAL A 54 -2.24 -7.12 4.39
C VAL A 54 -2.35 -5.86 5.23
N LEU A 55 -3.58 -5.42 5.52
CA LEU A 55 -3.81 -4.26 6.39
C LEU A 55 -3.20 -4.48 7.78
N LYS A 56 -3.30 -5.69 8.31
CA LYS A 56 -2.68 -6.03 9.59
C LYS A 56 -1.16 -5.93 9.53
N MET A 57 -0.54 -6.40 8.46
CA MET A 57 0.91 -6.28 8.28
C MET A 57 1.36 -4.83 8.16
N ILE A 58 0.58 -4.00 7.47
CA ILE A 58 0.85 -2.57 7.36
C ILE A 58 0.79 -1.93 8.75
N GLU A 59 -0.22 -2.25 9.54
CA GLU A 59 -0.39 -1.74 10.89
C GLU A 59 0.79 -2.12 11.79
N GLU A 60 1.21 -3.38 11.76
CA GLU A 60 2.36 -3.85 12.53
C GLU A 60 3.64 -3.12 12.14
N THR A 61 3.83 -2.88 10.85
CA THR A 61 4.98 -2.15 10.35
C THR A 61 4.98 -0.70 10.84
N THR A 62 3.82 -0.04 10.82
CA THR A 62 3.70 1.36 11.28
C THR A 62 3.90 1.48 12.79
N ARG A 63 3.66 0.42 13.55
CA ARG A 63 3.92 0.38 15.00
C ARG A 63 5.36 0.07 15.35
N GLY A 64 6.21 -0.21 14.35
CA GLY A 64 7.62 -0.52 14.57
C GLY A 64 7.89 -1.97 14.96
N HIS A 65 6.95 -2.89 14.74
CA HIS A 65 7.11 -4.30 15.05
C HIS A 65 7.94 -5.07 14.01
N ARG A 66 8.28 -4.44 12.90
CA ARG A 66 9.10 -5.04 11.85
C ARG A 66 10.42 -4.30 11.71
N LYS A 67 11.46 -5.04 11.33
CA LYS A 67 12.78 -4.44 11.10
C LYS A 67 12.76 -3.54 9.86
N VAL A 68 13.45 -2.41 9.97
CA VAL A 68 13.69 -1.53 8.83
C VAL A 68 14.65 -2.23 7.87
N ARG A 69 14.27 -2.33 6.60
CA ARG A 69 15.10 -2.93 5.57
C ARG A 69 16.23 -2.00 5.15
N ARG A 70 15.93 -0.72 5.01
CA ARG A 70 16.90 0.32 4.69
C ARG A 70 16.29 1.67 5.03
N GLU A 71 17.15 2.65 5.22
CA GLU A 71 16.73 4.01 5.43
C GLU A 71 17.15 4.88 4.25
N VAL A 72 16.29 5.82 3.85
CA VAL A 72 16.59 6.77 2.80
C VAL A 72 16.46 8.17 3.33
N ARG A 73 17.31 9.07 2.84
CA ARG A 73 17.20 10.49 3.15
C ARG A 73 16.28 11.13 2.12
N VAL A 74 15.36 11.93 2.61
CA VAL A 74 14.41 12.65 1.75
C VAL A 74 14.77 14.13 1.83
N PRO A 75 15.18 14.76 0.72
CA PRO A 75 15.45 16.19 0.73
C PRO A 75 14.17 16.98 0.94
N VAL A 76 14.27 18.06 1.72
CA VAL A 76 13.15 18.95 1.98
C VAL A 76 13.55 20.33 1.49
N TYR A 77 12.72 20.89 0.63
CA TYR A 77 12.93 22.23 0.08
C TYR A 77 11.88 23.18 0.62
N SER A 78 12.31 24.39 0.88
CA SER A 78 11.41 25.49 1.25
C SER A 78 11.52 26.57 0.18
N LEU A 79 10.39 26.98 -0.35
CA LEU A 79 10.33 28.03 -1.38
C LEU A 79 9.99 29.40 -0.76
#